data_9ccb4949b99cd7ea1fbec9854250fca6
#
_entry.id   9ccb4949b99cd7ea1fbec9854250fca6
#
_cell.length_a   1.000
_cell.length_b   1.000
_cell.length_c   1.000
_cell.angle_alpha   90.00
_cell.angle_beta   90.00
_cell.angle_gamma   90.00
#
_symmetry.space_group_name_H-M   'P 1'
#
loop_
_entity.id
_entity.type
_entity.pdbx_description
1 polymer ?
#
loop_
_entity_poly.entity_id
_entity_poly.type
_entity_poly.pdbx_seq_one_letter_code
_entity_poly.pdbx_strand_id
1 'polypeptide(L)'
;MREETILRKMRSRDPAGLEALMERYLPYVSAVVWNILRGSMSPEDGEETASDVFLAAWEQAADLQPGRVKAWLGAVARHKAKNRLRQSGHTLPLEEDVLDIPGPADPAGELERAEERALVRRAVSSLPQPDQEIFLRHYYYAQSVKEIAAALGMNESTVKTKLRRGRFKLKELLTKEELA
;
A
#
# COMPACT_ATOMS: atom_id res chain seq x y z
N MET A 1 -21.04 2.81 -8.89
CA MET A 1 -21.84 2.06 -7.88
C MET A 1 -21.33 2.43 -6.48
N ARG A 2 -22.21 2.54 -5.44
CA ARG A 2 -21.78 2.81 -4.06
C ARG A 2 -21.08 1.59 -3.46
N GLU A 3 -20.13 1.81 -2.54
CA GLU A 3 -19.31 0.74 -1.96
C GLU A 3 -20.13 -0.31 -1.21
N GLU A 4 -21.20 0.10 -0.51
CA GLU A 4 -22.13 -0.81 0.16
C GLU A 4 -22.83 -1.75 -0.83
N THR A 5 -23.20 -1.22 -2.00
CA THR A 5 -23.86 -2.02 -3.05
C THR A 5 -22.89 -3.02 -3.67
N ILE A 6 -21.63 -2.61 -3.89
CA ILE A 6 -20.56 -3.49 -4.37
C ILE A 6 -20.39 -4.65 -3.39
N LEU A 7 -20.18 -4.36 -2.11
CA LEU A 7 -19.95 -5.40 -1.09
C LEU A 7 -21.16 -6.31 -0.91
N ARG A 8 -22.38 -5.78 -0.99
CA ARG A 8 -23.59 -6.60 -0.93
C ARG A 8 -23.64 -7.61 -2.07
N LYS A 9 -23.35 -7.18 -3.30
CA LYS A 9 -23.28 -8.06 -4.48
C LYS A 9 -22.20 -9.12 -4.33
N MET A 10 -21.01 -8.74 -3.88
CA MET A 10 -19.92 -9.69 -3.62
C MET A 10 -20.29 -10.74 -2.57
N ARG A 11 -20.98 -10.35 -1.49
CA ARG A 11 -21.46 -11.28 -0.46
C ARG A 11 -22.50 -12.24 -0.96
N SER A 12 -23.35 -11.81 -1.90
CA SER A 12 -24.33 -12.67 -2.58
C SER A 12 -23.73 -13.47 -3.74
N ARG A 13 -22.40 -13.42 -3.93
CA ARG A 13 -21.69 -14.08 -5.03
C ARG A 13 -22.17 -13.64 -6.43
N ASP A 14 -22.68 -12.40 -6.57
CA ASP A 14 -22.99 -11.77 -7.84
C ASP A 14 -21.69 -11.23 -8.48
N PRO A 15 -21.25 -11.76 -9.65
CA PRO A 15 -20.01 -11.34 -10.31
C PRO A 15 -19.94 -9.84 -10.60
N ALA A 16 -21.08 -9.19 -10.84
CA ALA A 16 -21.14 -7.75 -11.06
C ALA A 16 -20.61 -6.92 -9.86
N GLY A 17 -20.55 -7.52 -8.68
CA GLY A 17 -19.91 -6.91 -7.51
C GLY A 17 -18.40 -6.87 -7.65
N LEU A 18 -17.79 -7.97 -8.10
CA LEU A 18 -16.35 -8.04 -8.34
C LEU A 18 -15.94 -7.12 -9.50
N GLU A 19 -16.67 -7.13 -10.59
CA GLU A 19 -16.44 -6.25 -11.75
C GLU A 19 -16.43 -4.78 -11.33
N ALA A 20 -17.43 -4.34 -10.57
CA ALA A 20 -17.51 -2.97 -10.08
C ALA A 20 -16.42 -2.62 -9.06
N LEU A 21 -15.95 -3.60 -8.26
CA LEU A 21 -14.80 -3.41 -7.38
C LEU A 21 -13.53 -3.21 -8.19
N MET A 22 -13.30 -4.05 -9.19
CA MET A 22 -12.15 -3.96 -10.09
C MET A 22 -12.15 -2.64 -10.85
N GLU A 23 -13.26 -2.28 -11.52
CA GLU A 23 -13.39 -1.01 -12.23
C GLU A 23 -12.99 0.20 -11.36
N ARG A 24 -13.38 0.18 -10.09
CA ARG A 24 -13.13 1.28 -9.16
C ARG A 24 -11.70 1.33 -8.63
N TYR A 25 -11.10 0.17 -8.34
CA TYR A 25 -9.85 0.11 -7.58
C TYR A 25 -8.66 -0.49 -8.33
N LEU A 26 -8.83 -0.98 -9.56
CA LEU A 26 -7.74 -1.56 -10.35
C LEU A 26 -6.56 -0.59 -10.51
N PRO A 27 -6.75 0.69 -10.87
CA PRO A 27 -5.61 1.61 -11.01
C PRO A 27 -4.83 1.77 -9.69
N TYR A 28 -5.55 1.84 -8.57
CA TYR A 28 -4.92 1.95 -7.24
C TYR A 28 -4.16 0.69 -6.85
N VAL A 29 -4.77 -0.49 -7.00
CA VAL A 29 -4.15 -1.79 -6.67
C VAL A 29 -2.92 -2.02 -7.55
N SER A 30 -3.04 -1.79 -8.85
CA SER A 30 -1.92 -1.93 -9.80
C SER A 30 -0.76 -1.00 -9.47
N ALA A 31 -1.04 0.25 -9.08
CA ALA A 31 -0.01 1.19 -8.65
C ALA A 31 0.72 0.70 -7.40
N VAL A 32 -0.01 0.20 -6.39
CA VAL A 32 0.59 -0.35 -5.16
C VAL A 32 1.47 -1.57 -5.45
N VAL A 33 0.97 -2.50 -6.28
CA VAL A 33 1.72 -3.70 -6.67
C VAL A 33 2.96 -3.33 -7.47
N TRP A 34 2.81 -2.49 -8.48
CA TRP A 34 3.89 -2.09 -9.38
C TRP A 34 5.00 -1.35 -8.65
N ASN A 35 4.66 -0.49 -7.69
CA ASN A 35 5.64 0.20 -6.87
C ASN A 35 6.58 -0.73 -6.10
N ILE A 36 6.15 -1.94 -5.80
CA ILE A 36 6.96 -2.95 -5.11
C ILE A 36 7.71 -3.85 -6.11
N LEU A 37 7.08 -4.23 -7.22
CA LEU A 37 7.61 -5.23 -8.14
C LEU A 37 8.47 -4.65 -9.27
N ARG A 38 8.32 -3.36 -9.58
CA ARG A 38 9.07 -2.72 -10.68
C ARG A 38 10.59 -2.83 -10.48
N GLY A 39 11.29 -3.06 -11.58
CA GLY A 39 12.74 -3.26 -11.58
C GLY A 39 13.20 -4.65 -11.16
N SER A 40 12.30 -5.50 -10.65
CA SER A 40 12.62 -6.87 -10.22
C SER A 40 11.75 -7.93 -10.89
N MET A 41 10.58 -7.56 -11.38
CA MET A 41 9.58 -8.48 -11.94
C MET A 41 9.01 -7.92 -13.24
N SER A 42 8.38 -8.80 -14.04
CA SER A 42 7.75 -8.43 -15.30
C SER A 42 6.41 -7.69 -15.10
N PRO A 43 5.92 -6.94 -16.10
CA PRO A 43 4.57 -6.37 -16.05
C PRO A 43 3.48 -7.41 -15.82
N GLU A 44 3.61 -8.59 -16.41
CA GLU A 44 2.68 -9.72 -16.28
C GLU A 44 2.61 -10.22 -14.83
N ASP A 45 3.74 -10.29 -14.13
CA ASP A 45 3.78 -10.62 -12.69
C ASP A 45 3.01 -9.60 -11.86
N GLY A 46 3.09 -8.32 -12.24
CA GLY A 46 2.33 -7.25 -11.61
C GLY A 46 0.82 -7.40 -11.82
N GLU A 47 0.40 -7.70 -13.04
CA GLU A 47 -1.01 -7.92 -13.40
C GLU A 47 -1.58 -9.16 -12.69
N GLU A 48 -0.84 -10.26 -12.67
CA GLU A 48 -1.22 -11.48 -11.95
C GLU A 48 -1.36 -11.20 -10.45
N THR A 49 -0.40 -10.49 -9.85
CA THR A 49 -0.45 -10.12 -8.45
C THR A 49 -1.64 -9.20 -8.13
N ALA A 50 -1.96 -8.26 -9.01
CA ALA A 50 -3.14 -7.39 -8.85
C ALA A 50 -4.44 -8.20 -8.94
N SER A 51 -4.53 -9.14 -9.88
CA SER A 51 -5.68 -10.06 -10.02
C SER A 51 -5.88 -10.90 -8.76
N ASP A 52 -4.80 -11.39 -8.18
CA ASP A 52 -4.81 -12.12 -6.91
C ASP A 52 -5.35 -11.31 -5.73
N VAL A 53 -5.16 -9.98 -5.74
CA VAL A 53 -5.73 -9.09 -4.71
C VAL A 53 -7.24 -9.07 -4.79
N PHE A 54 -7.79 -8.98 -6.01
CA PHE A 54 -9.24 -8.97 -6.21
C PHE A 54 -9.87 -10.33 -5.94
N LEU A 55 -9.18 -11.41 -6.27
CA LEU A 55 -9.62 -12.76 -5.90
C LEU A 55 -9.72 -12.92 -4.37
N ALA A 56 -8.71 -12.45 -3.64
CA ALA A 56 -8.76 -12.45 -2.17
C ALA A 56 -9.92 -11.60 -1.64
N ALA A 57 -10.21 -10.45 -2.26
CA ALA A 57 -11.36 -9.62 -1.89
C ALA A 57 -12.69 -10.33 -2.13
N TRP A 58 -12.79 -11.09 -3.22
CA TRP A 58 -13.96 -11.90 -3.52
C TRP A 58 -14.16 -13.02 -2.51
N GLU A 59 -13.09 -13.72 -2.16
CA GLU A 59 -13.13 -14.79 -1.16
C GLU A 59 -13.51 -14.29 0.23
N GLN A 60 -12.99 -13.12 0.62
CA GLN A 60 -13.18 -12.51 1.93
C GLN A 60 -14.26 -11.41 1.95
N ALA A 61 -15.19 -11.44 0.99
CA ALA A 61 -16.22 -10.41 0.83
C ALA A 61 -17.07 -10.19 2.10
N ALA A 62 -17.25 -11.22 2.92
CA ALA A 62 -18.00 -11.15 4.18
C ALA A 62 -17.34 -10.20 5.20
N ASP A 63 -16.01 -10.15 5.24
CA ASP A 63 -15.23 -9.41 6.22
C ASP A 63 -14.96 -7.96 5.79
N LEU A 64 -15.18 -7.64 4.51
CA LEU A 64 -14.97 -6.30 4.00
C LEU A 64 -16.02 -5.32 4.52
N GLN A 65 -15.56 -4.15 4.99
CA GLN A 65 -16.43 -3.11 5.53
C GLN A 65 -16.43 -1.87 4.62
N PRO A 66 -17.59 -1.24 4.38
CA PRO A 66 -17.67 0.03 3.65
C PRO A 66 -16.74 1.08 4.29
N GLY A 67 -16.12 1.92 3.46
CA GLY A 67 -15.16 2.93 3.91
C GLY A 67 -13.77 2.40 4.25
N ARG A 68 -13.58 1.08 4.32
CA ARG A 68 -12.27 0.46 4.61
C ARG A 68 -11.72 -0.40 3.46
N VAL A 69 -12.48 -0.55 2.38
CA VAL A 69 -12.14 -1.41 1.24
C VAL A 69 -10.81 -0.98 0.61
N LYS A 70 -10.62 0.31 0.35
CA LYS A 70 -9.36 0.82 -0.24
C LYS A 70 -8.15 0.50 0.64
N ALA A 71 -8.25 0.71 1.95
CA ALA A 71 -7.17 0.43 2.88
C ALA A 71 -6.85 -1.07 2.96
N TRP A 72 -7.89 -1.91 2.94
CA TRP A 72 -7.76 -3.36 2.93
C TRP A 72 -7.09 -3.86 1.64
N LEU A 73 -7.58 -3.42 0.47
CA LEU A 73 -6.97 -3.75 -0.83
C LEU A 73 -5.49 -3.36 -0.88
N GLY A 74 -5.14 -2.15 -0.41
CA GLY A 74 -3.75 -1.70 -0.35
C GLY A 74 -2.87 -2.54 0.57
N ALA A 75 -3.40 -3.02 1.71
CA ALA A 75 -2.67 -3.91 2.60
C ALA A 75 -2.42 -5.28 1.98
N VAL A 76 -3.45 -5.87 1.35
CA VAL A 76 -3.34 -7.17 0.65
C VAL A 76 -2.42 -7.06 -0.57
N ALA A 77 -2.53 -5.98 -1.35
CA ALA A 77 -1.66 -5.72 -2.50
C ALA A 77 -0.18 -5.69 -2.10
N ARG A 78 0.15 -4.94 -1.04
CA ARG A 78 1.51 -4.91 -0.49
C ARG A 78 1.98 -6.28 -0.03
N HIS A 79 1.14 -7.00 0.69
CA HIS A 79 1.49 -8.32 1.19
C HIS A 79 1.76 -9.32 0.06
N LYS A 80 0.89 -9.38 -0.95
CA LYS A 80 1.06 -10.28 -2.10
C LYS A 80 2.28 -9.91 -2.94
N ALA A 81 2.48 -8.62 -3.25
CA ALA A 81 3.66 -8.16 -3.99
C ALA A 81 4.97 -8.48 -3.26
N LYS A 82 5.02 -8.27 -1.94
CA LYS A 82 6.17 -8.66 -1.11
C LYS A 82 6.46 -10.16 -1.16
N ASN A 83 5.43 -10.97 -1.03
CA ASN A 83 5.58 -12.43 -1.08
C ASN A 83 6.08 -12.87 -2.45
N ARG A 84 5.56 -12.29 -3.55
CA ARG A 84 6.00 -12.55 -4.91
C ARG A 84 7.49 -12.23 -5.05
N LEU A 85 7.92 -11.08 -4.60
CA LEU A 85 9.32 -10.65 -4.63
C LEU A 85 10.24 -11.59 -3.86
N ARG A 86 9.84 -12.04 -2.67
CA ARG A 86 10.60 -13.01 -1.89
C ARG A 86 10.73 -14.37 -2.57
N GLN A 87 9.66 -14.84 -3.20
CA GLN A 87 9.65 -16.13 -3.92
C GLN A 87 10.58 -16.12 -5.13
N SER A 88 10.75 -14.96 -5.77
CA SER A 88 11.67 -14.79 -6.90
C SER A 88 13.14 -14.68 -6.50
N GLY A 89 13.45 -14.68 -5.20
CA GLY A 89 14.82 -14.50 -4.70
C GLY A 89 15.35 -13.08 -4.78
N HIS A 90 14.53 -12.12 -5.19
CA HIS A 90 14.92 -10.72 -5.23
C HIS A 90 14.79 -10.08 -3.84
N THR A 91 15.83 -9.40 -3.42
CA THR A 91 15.80 -8.46 -2.30
C THR A 91 15.52 -7.06 -2.84
N LEU A 92 14.70 -6.29 -2.13
CA LEU A 92 14.53 -4.88 -2.46
C LEU A 92 15.89 -4.17 -2.35
N PRO A 93 16.36 -3.46 -3.39
CA PRO A 93 17.58 -2.68 -3.29
C PRO A 93 17.44 -1.64 -2.18
N LEU A 94 18.46 -1.53 -1.34
CA LEU A 94 18.60 -0.44 -0.37
C LEU A 94 19.14 0.79 -1.12
N GLU A 95 18.36 1.39 -1.99
CA GLU A 95 18.74 2.63 -2.67
C GLU A 95 18.06 3.82 -2.00
N GLU A 96 18.83 4.89 -1.82
CA GLU A 96 18.42 6.14 -1.16
C GLU A 96 17.26 6.86 -1.88
N ASP A 97 16.93 6.48 -3.11
CA ASP A 97 15.89 7.09 -3.95
C ASP A 97 14.53 6.39 -3.94
N VAL A 98 14.25 5.53 -2.95
CA VAL A 98 12.97 4.79 -2.85
C VAL A 98 11.75 5.69 -2.66
N LEU A 99 11.97 6.97 -2.39
CA LEU A 99 10.90 7.99 -2.28
C LEU A 99 10.45 8.53 -3.64
N ASP A 100 11.17 8.24 -4.71
CA ASP A 100 10.83 8.72 -6.06
C ASP A 100 10.11 7.61 -6.84
N ILE A 101 8.84 7.37 -6.49
CA ILE A 101 8.00 6.39 -7.15
C ILE A 101 7.16 7.10 -8.22
N PRO A 102 7.51 7.03 -9.52
CA PRO A 102 6.62 7.48 -10.57
C PRO A 102 5.37 6.58 -10.58
N GLY A 103 4.19 7.18 -10.45
CA GLY A 103 2.94 6.50 -10.77
C GLY A 103 2.87 6.17 -12.27
N PRO A 104 1.84 5.41 -12.73
CA PRO A 104 1.62 5.20 -14.15
C PRO A 104 1.60 6.57 -14.87
N ALA A 105 2.28 6.65 -16.02
CA ALA A 105 2.50 7.88 -16.76
C ALA A 105 1.15 8.52 -17.17
N ASP A 106 0.78 9.55 -16.45
CA ASP A 106 -0.27 10.49 -16.80
C ASP A 106 0.34 11.89 -16.72
N PRO A 107 0.72 12.48 -17.86
CA PRO A 107 1.43 13.76 -17.89
C PRO A 107 0.63 14.92 -17.29
N ALA A 108 -0.70 14.84 -17.29
CA ALA A 108 -1.56 15.92 -16.79
C ALA A 108 -1.65 15.98 -15.25
N GLY A 109 -1.36 14.87 -14.56
CA GLY A 109 -1.39 14.80 -13.09
C GLY A 109 0.00 14.69 -12.45
N GLU A 110 1.07 14.80 -13.21
CA GLU A 110 2.44 14.57 -12.69
C GLU A 110 2.88 15.64 -11.68
N LEU A 111 2.49 16.89 -11.92
CA LEU A 111 2.84 17.99 -11.02
C LEU A 111 2.12 17.87 -9.66
N GLU A 112 0.81 17.62 -9.66
CA GLU A 112 0.03 17.39 -8.43
C GLU A 112 0.56 16.19 -7.63
N ARG A 113 0.89 15.10 -8.33
CA ARG A 113 1.46 13.91 -7.70
C ARG A 113 2.88 14.12 -7.16
N ALA A 114 3.66 14.99 -7.82
CA ALA A 114 4.99 15.36 -7.32
C ALA A 114 4.88 16.17 -6.02
N GLU A 115 3.92 17.09 -5.95
CA GLU A 115 3.63 17.88 -4.74
C GLU A 115 3.13 16.98 -3.59
N GLU A 116 2.17 16.08 -3.85
CA GLU A 116 1.69 15.10 -2.87
C GLU A 116 2.83 14.20 -2.35
N ARG A 117 3.69 13.72 -3.26
CA ARG A 117 4.86 12.91 -2.88
C ARG A 117 5.84 13.69 -2.01
N ALA A 118 6.11 14.95 -2.37
CA ALA A 118 6.98 15.82 -1.59
C ALA A 118 6.40 16.10 -0.20
N LEU A 119 5.08 16.26 -0.11
CA LEU A 119 4.36 16.45 1.15
C LEU A 119 4.48 15.22 2.06
N VAL A 120 4.19 14.03 1.53
CA VAL A 120 4.33 12.76 2.28
C VAL A 120 5.79 12.54 2.72
N ARG A 121 6.75 12.85 1.84
CA ARG A 121 8.19 12.74 2.15
C ARG A 121 8.57 13.64 3.33
N ARG A 122 8.17 14.92 3.31
CA ARG A 122 8.41 15.85 4.42
C ARG A 122 7.76 15.35 5.72
N ALA A 123 6.52 14.89 5.63
CA ALA A 123 5.81 14.36 6.79
C ALA A 123 6.51 13.14 7.41
N VAL A 124 6.96 12.18 6.58
CA VAL A 124 7.72 11.00 7.05
C VAL A 124 9.07 11.43 7.64
N SER A 125 9.79 12.37 6.99
CA SER A 125 11.06 12.87 7.48
C SER A 125 10.94 13.64 8.80
N SER A 126 9.76 14.14 9.14
CA SER A 126 9.49 14.81 10.43
C SER A 126 9.25 13.83 11.59
N LEU A 127 9.14 12.54 11.33
CA LEU A 127 9.02 11.54 12.38
C LEU A 127 10.36 11.40 13.14
N PRO A 128 10.33 11.29 14.47
CA PRO A 128 11.55 11.05 15.23
C PRO A 128 12.12 9.65 14.96
N GLN A 129 13.42 9.48 15.14
CA GLN A 129 14.02 8.15 15.17
C GLN A 129 13.59 7.40 16.45
N PRO A 130 13.35 6.08 16.42
CA PRO A 130 13.44 5.19 15.25
C PRO A 130 12.13 5.06 14.45
N ASP A 131 11.12 5.89 14.71
CA ASP A 131 9.79 5.78 14.08
C ASP A 131 9.88 5.99 12.56
N GLN A 132 10.71 6.94 12.11
CA GLN A 132 10.97 7.17 10.69
C GLN A 132 11.53 5.90 10.02
N GLU A 133 12.56 5.29 10.61
CA GLU A 133 13.17 4.07 10.08
C GLU A 133 12.18 2.90 10.03
N ILE A 134 11.35 2.72 11.06
CA ILE A 134 10.29 1.71 11.10
C ILE A 134 9.29 1.92 9.96
N PHE A 135 8.91 3.18 9.70
CA PHE A 135 8.03 3.53 8.59
C PHE A 135 8.64 3.20 7.23
N LEU A 136 9.88 3.61 7.00
CA LEU A 136 10.60 3.31 5.76
C LEU A 136 10.72 1.80 5.56
N ARG A 137 11.16 1.06 6.56
CA ARG A 137 11.27 -0.40 6.51
C ARG A 137 9.95 -1.08 6.20
N HIS A 138 8.86 -0.61 6.81
CA HIS A 138 7.55 -1.23 6.62
C HIS A 138 6.89 -0.89 5.28
N TYR A 139 6.90 0.39 4.89
CA TYR A 139 6.16 0.87 3.73
C TYR A 139 6.96 0.87 2.44
N TYR A 140 8.27 1.13 2.50
CA TYR A 140 9.14 1.18 1.33
C TYR A 140 9.93 -0.11 1.13
N TYR A 141 10.62 -0.57 2.16
CA TYR A 141 11.42 -1.82 2.07
C TYR A 141 10.61 -3.08 2.28
N ALA A 142 9.30 -2.94 2.43
CA ALA A 142 8.39 -4.07 2.48
C ALA A 142 8.69 -5.09 3.59
N GLN A 143 9.42 -4.70 4.63
CA GLN A 143 9.74 -5.59 5.75
C GLN A 143 8.51 -5.86 6.61
N SER A 144 8.38 -7.09 7.06
CA SER A 144 7.38 -7.47 8.05
C SER A 144 7.71 -6.88 9.42
N VAL A 145 6.71 -6.77 10.29
CA VAL A 145 6.92 -6.34 11.69
C VAL A 145 7.99 -7.19 12.38
N LYS A 146 7.99 -8.51 12.12
CA LYS A 146 8.98 -9.45 12.68
C LYS A 146 10.40 -9.13 12.20
N GLU A 147 10.59 -8.87 10.92
CA GLU A 147 11.90 -8.50 10.35
C GLU A 147 12.39 -7.15 10.89
N ILE A 148 11.49 -6.16 11.00
CA ILE A 148 11.82 -4.86 11.57
C ILE A 148 12.21 -5.00 13.05
N ALA A 149 11.45 -5.76 13.83
CA ALA A 149 11.73 -6.03 15.22
C ALA A 149 13.12 -6.66 15.41
N ALA A 150 13.44 -7.68 14.60
CA ALA A 150 14.73 -8.34 14.60
C ALA A 150 15.87 -7.37 14.19
N ALA A 151 15.67 -6.58 13.14
CA ALA A 151 16.69 -5.65 12.63
C ALA A 151 17.01 -4.50 13.60
N LEU A 152 16.02 -4.03 14.36
CA LEU A 152 16.16 -2.90 15.29
C LEU A 152 16.31 -3.33 16.75
N GLY A 153 16.38 -4.61 17.04
CA GLY A 153 16.49 -5.12 18.42
C GLY A 153 15.27 -4.79 19.29
N MET A 154 14.09 -4.71 18.69
CA MET A 154 12.82 -4.38 19.34
C MET A 154 11.89 -5.59 19.39
N ASN A 155 10.87 -5.54 20.26
CA ASN A 155 9.81 -6.51 20.18
C ASN A 155 8.74 -6.09 19.13
N GLU A 156 8.01 -7.06 18.60
CA GLU A 156 6.98 -6.83 17.57
C GLU A 156 5.86 -5.90 18.05
N SER A 157 5.49 -5.96 19.33
CA SER A 157 4.44 -5.11 19.89
C SER A 157 4.85 -3.63 19.91
N THR A 158 6.13 -3.36 20.18
CA THR A 158 6.71 -2.01 20.10
C THR A 158 6.66 -1.49 18.66
N VAL A 159 7.08 -2.28 17.68
CA VAL A 159 7.02 -1.91 16.25
C VAL A 159 5.58 -1.61 15.83
N LYS A 160 4.62 -2.47 16.18
CA LYS A 160 3.18 -2.26 15.88
C LYS A 160 2.65 -0.95 16.50
N THR A 161 3.03 -0.67 17.75
CA THR A 161 2.61 0.55 18.46
C THR A 161 3.20 1.80 17.80
N LYS A 162 4.47 1.76 17.41
CA LYS A 162 5.15 2.87 16.71
C LYS A 162 4.55 3.11 15.33
N LEU A 163 4.27 2.08 14.56
CA LEU A 163 3.55 2.20 13.27
C LEU A 163 2.16 2.81 13.45
N ARG A 164 1.41 2.42 14.49
CA ARG A 164 0.09 2.99 14.77
C ARG A 164 0.19 4.47 15.12
N ARG A 165 1.06 4.85 16.04
CA ARG A 165 1.25 6.25 16.46
C ARG A 165 1.75 7.12 15.32
N GLY A 166 2.70 6.63 14.54
CA GLY A 166 3.23 7.33 13.39
C GLY A 166 2.16 7.59 12.32
N ARG A 167 1.26 6.64 12.05
CA ARG A 167 0.11 6.87 11.15
C ARG A 167 -0.81 7.99 11.64
N PHE A 168 -1.09 8.07 12.93
CA PHE A 168 -1.87 9.17 13.49
C PHE A 168 -1.17 10.51 13.29
N LYS A 169 0.12 10.58 13.61
CA LYS A 169 0.91 11.80 13.45
C LYS A 169 1.00 12.25 11.99
N LEU A 170 1.23 11.32 11.08
CA LEU A 170 1.26 11.61 9.64
C LEU A 170 -0.10 12.12 9.15
N LYS A 171 -1.20 11.51 9.59
CA LYS A 171 -2.55 11.98 9.26
C LYS A 171 -2.77 13.43 9.71
N GLU A 172 -2.39 13.77 10.93
CA GLU A 172 -2.53 15.14 11.44
C GLU A 172 -1.70 16.16 10.64
N LEU A 173 -0.47 15.78 10.27
CA LEU A 173 0.43 16.65 9.48
C LEU A 173 -0.13 16.88 8.08
N LEU A 174 -0.55 15.82 7.39
CA LEU A 174 -1.09 15.90 6.03
C LEU A 174 -2.41 16.68 6.00
N THR A 175 -3.30 16.48 6.98
CA THR A 175 -4.56 17.24 7.04
C THR A 175 -4.34 18.72 7.34
N LYS A 176 -3.31 19.09 8.09
CA LYS A 176 -3.01 20.51 8.37
C LYS A 176 -2.41 21.23 7.16
N GLU A 177 -1.62 20.55 6.34
CA GLU A 177 -1.02 21.15 5.15
C GLU A 177 -2.01 21.24 3.97
N GLU A 178 -3.04 20.39 3.90
CA GLU A 178 -4.15 20.53 2.94
C GLU A 178 -5.06 21.74 3.24
N LEU A 179 -5.03 22.26 4.47
CA LEU A 179 -5.85 23.40 4.93
C LEU A 179 -5.08 24.73 4.96
N ALA A 180 -3.80 24.73 4.63
CA ALA A 180 -2.92 25.89 4.61
C ALA A 180 -2.64 26.40 3.20
#